data_a70fa23e881a639d5550e3e1a553e1e5
#
_entry.id   a70fa23e881a639d5550e3e1a553e1e5
#
_cell.length_a   1.000
_cell.length_b   1.000
_cell.length_c   1.000
_cell.angle_alpha   90.00
_cell.angle_beta   90.00
_cell.angle_gamma   90.00
#
_symmetry.space_group_name_H-M   'P 1'
#
loop_
_entity.id
_entity.type
_entity.pdbx_description
1 polymer ?
#
loop_
_entity_poly.entity_id
_entity_poly.type
_entity_poly.pdbx_seq_one_letter_code
_entity_poly.pdbx_strand_id
1 'polypeptide(L)'
;MNKNISILMLAFVALIGFSGCTEKTVNDFDPFMAGLSTGSYLKGLASFDPATNSWTDRSLIGNTLDAANLSTARIGVKVRSWGNDPIVTANIYVVRNASSNQSTWRFIKKYTIAPGDTSYFDILVSAQEIATALGIQMNANPGNFAPGSVFTCYVEAITQAGKKYTLNNSNFSGSGANFYYSVFSFRGSVVCPYNPAVMAGNYVVVADQWEDWSIGDVIPNPISATTASSLSLLGVYPNPGYPGANSPQPIRVDVTVASGVATVTDQQYGRYGSTAYAVTTQGAGNFVYSCTGTITLLLRHHVPGTPNLSYGNYQLTLRKQ
;
A
#
# COMPACT_ATOMS: atom_id res chain seq x y z
N MET A 1 -36.98 54.48 37.89
CA MET A 1 -36.02 53.38 37.63
C MET A 1 -35.59 53.47 36.20
N ASN A 2 -34.31 53.70 35.95
CA ASN A 2 -33.81 54.33 34.73
C ASN A 2 -33.78 53.33 33.50
N LYS A 3 -34.55 53.64 32.46
CA LYS A 3 -34.53 52.95 31.16
C LYS A 3 -33.16 52.90 30.56
N ASN A 4 -32.24 53.76 30.91
CA ASN A 4 -30.87 53.82 30.39
C ASN A 4 -29.96 52.70 30.92
N ILE A 5 -30.23 52.12 32.09
CA ILE A 5 -29.44 51.01 32.65
C ILE A 5 -29.74 49.69 31.94
N SER A 6 -31.01 49.49 31.52
CA SER A 6 -31.39 48.29 30.78
C SER A 6 -30.75 48.19 29.37
N ILE A 7 -30.58 49.35 28.71
CA ILE A 7 -29.94 49.40 27.38
C ILE A 7 -28.44 49.16 27.48
N LEU A 8 -27.78 49.63 28.55
CA LEU A 8 -26.35 49.37 28.78
C LEU A 8 -26.06 47.90 29.09
N MET A 9 -26.93 47.23 29.86
CA MET A 9 -26.80 45.81 30.14
C MET A 9 -27.03 44.94 28.87
N LEU A 10 -27.99 45.32 28.03
CA LEU A 10 -28.20 44.59 26.75
C LEU A 10 -27.02 44.74 25.78
N ALA A 11 -26.42 45.93 25.74
CA ALA A 11 -25.23 46.16 24.91
C ALA A 11 -24.00 45.37 25.42
N PHE A 12 -23.87 45.23 26.76
CA PHE A 12 -22.76 44.45 27.35
C PHE A 12 -22.90 42.95 27.13
N VAL A 13 -24.15 42.43 27.19
CA VAL A 13 -24.43 41.00 26.88
C VAL A 13 -24.25 40.71 25.39
N ALA A 14 -24.57 41.64 24.49
CA ALA A 14 -24.32 41.50 23.06
C ALA A 14 -22.83 41.53 22.73
N LEU A 15 -22.00 42.29 23.44
CA LEU A 15 -20.54 42.32 23.25
C LEU A 15 -19.84 41.05 23.77
N ILE A 16 -20.39 40.38 24.80
CA ILE A 16 -19.87 39.12 25.31
C ILE A 16 -20.32 37.95 24.40
N GLY A 17 -21.48 38.05 23.73
CA GLY A 17 -21.99 37.02 22.82
C GLY A 17 -21.25 36.92 21.48
N PHE A 18 -20.46 37.95 21.11
CA PHE A 18 -19.65 37.95 19.87
C PHE A 18 -18.16 37.68 20.10
N SER A 19 -17.72 37.41 21.34
CA SER A 19 -16.46 36.71 21.55
C SER A 19 -16.64 35.20 21.22
N GLY A 20 -17.41 34.95 20.14
CA GLY A 20 -17.64 33.64 19.59
C GLY A 20 -16.33 33.02 19.18
N CYS A 21 -16.22 31.79 19.43
CA CYS A 21 -15.23 30.87 18.96
C CYS A 21 -14.52 31.40 17.73
N THR A 22 -13.43 32.13 17.89
CA THR A 22 -12.42 32.13 16.85
C THR A 22 -12.04 30.68 16.72
N GLU A 23 -12.31 30.08 15.58
CA GLU A 23 -11.77 28.79 15.23
C GLU A 23 -10.29 28.84 15.58
N LYS A 24 -9.93 28.18 16.68
CA LYS A 24 -8.52 28.09 17.06
C LYS A 24 -7.89 27.34 15.92
N THR A 25 -7.23 28.09 15.06
CA THR A 25 -6.42 27.47 14.02
C THR A 25 -5.38 26.59 14.71
N VAL A 26 -4.92 25.55 14.05
CA VAL A 26 -3.88 24.64 14.55
C VAL A 26 -2.70 25.38 15.17
N ASN A 27 -2.50 26.65 14.80
CA ASN A 27 -1.48 27.56 15.31
C ASN A 27 -1.71 28.01 16.77
N ASP A 28 -2.97 28.04 17.23
CA ASP A 28 -3.30 28.54 18.58
C ASP A 28 -3.08 27.46 19.65
N PHE A 29 -2.87 26.22 19.27
CA PHE A 29 -2.72 25.08 20.17
C PHE A 29 -1.29 24.62 20.38
N ASP A 30 -0.30 25.24 19.73
CA ASP A 30 1.05 24.73 19.80
C ASP A 30 2.06 25.74 20.37
N PRO A 31 2.08 25.91 21.73
CA PRO A 31 3.14 26.67 22.38
C PRO A 31 4.53 26.04 22.14
N PHE A 32 4.57 24.77 21.74
CA PHE A 32 5.80 24.08 21.35
C PHE A 32 6.30 24.58 19.99
N MET A 33 5.39 24.95 19.06
CA MET A 33 5.75 25.53 17.76
C MET A 33 6.31 26.95 17.86
N ALA A 34 5.95 27.70 18.90
CA ALA A 34 6.56 29.02 19.15
C ALA A 34 8.05 28.91 19.51
N GLY A 35 8.50 27.79 20.09
CA GLY A 35 9.89 27.48 20.36
C GLY A 35 10.65 26.88 19.17
N LEU A 36 9.94 26.35 18.16
CA LEU A 36 10.49 25.79 16.93
C LEU A 36 10.59 26.85 15.81
N SER A 37 10.82 28.10 16.16
CA SER A 37 10.80 29.29 15.30
C SER A 37 11.75 29.29 14.10
N THR A 38 12.46 28.19 13.84
CA THR A 38 13.45 28.10 12.76
C THR A 38 13.23 26.94 11.79
N GLY A 39 12.24 26.08 12.02
CA GLY A 39 11.98 24.93 11.15
C GLY A 39 10.96 25.22 10.06
N SER A 40 11.26 24.82 8.84
CA SER A 40 10.32 24.86 7.71
C SER A 40 10.19 23.48 7.10
N TYR A 41 8.98 23.08 6.73
CA TYR A 41 8.68 21.75 6.18
C TYR A 41 7.48 21.79 5.26
N LEU A 42 7.28 20.73 4.51
CA LEU A 42 6.03 20.49 3.79
C LEU A 42 5.03 19.84 4.73
N LYS A 43 3.95 20.56 5.03
CA LYS A 43 2.88 20.08 5.90
C LYS A 43 1.83 19.36 5.08
N GLY A 44 1.53 18.13 5.46
CA GLY A 44 0.45 17.32 4.89
C GLY A 44 -0.93 17.84 5.26
N LEU A 45 -1.92 17.43 4.49
CA LEU A 45 -3.32 17.70 4.79
C LEU A 45 -3.77 16.84 5.99
N ALA A 46 -4.34 17.46 7.01
CA ALA A 46 -4.92 16.79 8.15
C ALA A 46 -6.37 17.26 8.36
N SER A 47 -7.23 16.38 8.85
CA SER A 47 -8.57 16.71 9.27
C SER A 47 -8.80 16.33 10.73
N PHE A 48 -9.45 17.22 11.47
CA PHE A 48 -9.86 16.96 12.84
C PHE A 48 -11.22 16.28 12.86
N ASP A 49 -11.32 15.18 13.60
CA ASP A 49 -12.58 14.50 13.87
C ASP A 49 -13.04 14.87 15.30
N PRO A 50 -14.08 15.69 15.45
CA PRO A 50 -14.56 16.10 16.77
C PRO A 50 -15.21 14.95 17.54
N ALA A 51 -15.70 13.90 16.88
CA ALA A 51 -16.35 12.79 17.55
C ALA A 51 -15.35 11.89 18.29
N THR A 52 -14.13 11.75 17.75
CA THR A 52 -13.05 10.96 18.35
C THR A 52 -11.99 11.83 19.03
N ASN A 53 -12.13 13.16 18.97
CA ASN A 53 -11.14 14.13 19.43
C ASN A 53 -9.73 13.83 18.89
N SER A 54 -9.65 13.44 17.62
CA SER A 54 -8.39 13.02 16.97
C SER A 54 -8.18 13.70 15.64
N TRP A 55 -6.89 13.83 15.25
CA TRP A 55 -6.48 14.28 13.93
C TRP A 55 -6.20 13.09 13.04
N THR A 56 -6.72 13.11 11.83
CA THR A 56 -6.44 12.11 10.79
C THR A 56 -5.58 12.72 9.69
N ASP A 57 -4.47 12.06 9.35
CA ASP A 57 -3.66 12.43 8.19
C ASP A 57 -4.43 12.12 6.90
N ARG A 58 -4.63 13.15 6.09
CA ARG A 58 -5.28 13.09 4.77
C ARG A 58 -4.33 13.50 3.64
N SER A 59 -3.03 13.58 3.94
CA SER A 59 -2.03 14.01 2.95
C SER A 59 -1.86 12.99 1.82
N LEU A 60 -2.10 11.71 2.07
CA LEU A 60 -1.91 10.66 1.09
C LEU A 60 -3.03 10.69 0.03
N ILE A 61 -2.68 11.01 -1.24
CA ILE A 61 -3.61 11.03 -2.37
C ILE A 61 -3.71 9.63 -3.00
N GLY A 62 -2.58 8.91 -3.07
CA GLY A 62 -2.52 7.56 -3.60
C GLY A 62 -1.28 6.84 -3.10
N ASN A 63 -1.42 5.55 -2.82
CA ASN A 63 -0.37 4.70 -2.28
C ASN A 63 -0.26 3.35 -3.00
N THR A 64 -0.96 3.20 -4.11
CA THR A 64 -0.94 1.96 -4.90
C THR A 64 -0.62 2.25 -6.37
N LEU A 65 0.16 1.36 -6.96
CA LEU A 65 0.45 1.32 -8.39
C LEU A 65 -0.18 0.04 -8.94
N ASP A 66 -1.23 0.18 -9.72
CA ASP A 66 -1.89 -0.97 -10.34
C ASP A 66 -1.00 -1.56 -11.44
N ALA A 67 -0.52 -2.78 -11.23
CA ALA A 67 0.36 -3.48 -12.17
C ALA A 67 -0.30 -3.79 -13.53
N ALA A 68 -1.64 -3.83 -13.58
CA ALA A 68 -2.38 -3.99 -14.82
C ALA A 68 -2.51 -2.67 -15.61
N ASN A 69 -2.36 -1.51 -14.94
CA ASN A 69 -2.60 -0.19 -15.52
C ASN A 69 -1.46 0.79 -15.19
N LEU A 70 -0.20 0.36 -15.31
CA LEU A 70 0.97 1.17 -14.95
C LEU A 70 1.05 2.50 -15.68
N SER A 71 0.53 2.60 -16.91
CA SER A 71 0.55 3.84 -17.71
C SER A 71 -0.21 5.00 -17.04
N THR A 72 -1.21 4.69 -16.23
CA THR A 72 -2.03 5.68 -15.50
C THR A 72 -1.76 5.69 -14.01
N ALA A 73 -1.00 4.71 -13.50
CA ALA A 73 -0.75 4.54 -12.08
C ALA A 73 0.10 5.68 -11.51
N ARG A 74 -0.32 6.23 -10.38
CA ARG A 74 0.34 7.33 -9.69
C ARG A 74 0.24 7.15 -8.20
N ILE A 75 1.28 7.62 -7.50
CA ILE A 75 1.29 7.78 -6.04
C ILE A 75 1.51 9.25 -5.71
N GLY A 76 1.07 9.70 -4.54
CA GLY A 76 1.28 11.10 -4.21
C GLY A 76 0.72 11.55 -2.89
N VAL A 77 1.04 12.78 -2.57
CA VAL A 77 0.65 13.47 -1.33
C VAL A 77 0.17 14.88 -1.61
N LYS A 78 -0.73 15.37 -0.79
CA LYS A 78 -1.19 16.76 -0.77
C LYS A 78 -0.48 17.50 0.37
N VAL A 79 0.24 18.54 0.04
CA VAL A 79 1.08 19.29 0.98
C VAL A 79 0.98 20.79 0.76
N ARG A 80 1.46 21.57 1.74
CA ARG A 80 1.70 23.01 1.61
C ARG A 80 3.03 23.41 2.26
N SER A 81 3.58 24.54 1.87
CA SER A 81 4.70 25.15 2.58
C SER A 81 4.28 25.60 3.98
N TRP A 82 5.11 25.34 4.98
CA TRP A 82 4.87 25.71 6.37
C TRP A 82 6.16 26.10 7.06
N GLY A 83 6.08 27.10 7.94
CA GLY A 83 7.23 27.62 8.72
C GLY A 83 7.61 29.05 8.33
N ASN A 84 8.55 29.61 9.08
CA ASN A 84 8.94 31.04 8.98
C ASN A 84 9.85 31.34 7.76
N ASP A 85 10.53 30.31 7.23
CA ASP A 85 11.34 30.43 6.02
C ASP A 85 10.62 29.58 4.93
N PRO A 86 9.90 30.21 3.99
CA PRO A 86 9.05 29.51 3.04
C PRO A 86 9.80 28.46 2.23
N ILE A 87 9.21 27.29 2.07
CA ILE A 87 9.72 26.29 1.11
C ILE A 87 9.40 26.78 -0.30
N VAL A 88 10.43 26.93 -1.10
CA VAL A 88 10.34 27.38 -2.50
C VAL A 88 10.64 26.28 -3.51
N THR A 89 11.18 25.15 -3.04
CA THR A 89 11.50 24.00 -3.89
C THR A 89 11.26 22.70 -3.13
N ALA A 90 10.65 21.72 -3.80
CA ALA A 90 10.60 20.35 -3.38
C ALA A 90 11.21 19.45 -4.46
N ASN A 91 12.37 18.87 -4.19
CA ASN A 91 12.98 17.86 -5.03
C ASN A 91 12.47 16.48 -4.62
N ILE A 92 12.02 15.71 -5.58
CA ILE A 92 11.46 14.37 -5.36
C ILE A 92 12.45 13.33 -5.86
N TYR A 93 12.74 12.38 -4.99
CA TYR A 93 13.61 11.24 -5.26
C TYR A 93 12.85 9.94 -5.02
N VAL A 94 13.30 8.85 -5.60
CA VAL A 94 12.73 7.52 -5.40
C VAL A 94 13.79 6.48 -5.14
N VAL A 95 13.41 5.47 -4.35
CA VAL A 95 14.15 4.20 -4.20
C VAL A 95 13.16 3.04 -4.22
N ARG A 96 13.65 1.86 -4.59
CA ARG A 96 12.93 0.62 -4.33
C ARG A 96 13.08 0.27 -2.85
N ASN A 97 11.96 -0.05 -2.19
CA ASN A 97 11.85 -0.21 -0.75
C ASN A 97 12.14 1.11 0.01
N ALA A 98 12.54 1.03 1.27
CA ALA A 98 12.94 2.20 2.05
C ALA A 98 14.46 2.18 2.27
N SER A 99 15.10 3.33 2.11
CA SER A 99 16.53 3.47 2.38
C SER A 99 16.82 4.86 2.94
N SER A 100 17.43 4.94 4.11
CA SER A 100 17.96 6.20 4.67
C SER A 100 19.23 6.67 3.98
N ASN A 101 19.89 5.83 3.18
CA ASN A 101 21.09 6.17 2.44
C ASN A 101 20.74 7.04 1.22
N GLN A 102 20.97 8.34 1.31
CA GLN A 102 20.66 9.31 0.24
C GLN A 102 21.42 9.04 -1.06
N SER A 103 22.57 8.35 -1.03
CA SER A 103 23.32 8.00 -2.25
C SER A 103 22.56 7.03 -3.16
N THR A 104 21.60 6.30 -2.61
CA THR A 104 20.73 5.40 -3.36
C THR A 104 19.52 6.08 -3.97
N TRP A 105 19.23 7.30 -3.57
CA TRP A 105 18.07 8.05 -4.05
C TRP A 105 18.26 8.47 -5.50
N ARG A 106 17.24 8.25 -6.32
CA ARG A 106 17.22 8.66 -7.72
C ARG A 106 16.27 9.81 -7.91
N PHE A 107 16.80 10.93 -8.45
CA PHE A 107 16.02 12.12 -8.71
C PHE A 107 14.92 11.84 -9.73
N ILE A 108 13.70 12.30 -9.43
CA ILE A 108 12.55 12.23 -10.34
C ILE A 108 12.30 13.61 -10.95
N LYS A 109 11.93 14.58 -10.10
CA LYS A 109 11.52 15.91 -10.54
C LYS A 109 11.57 16.92 -9.41
N LYS A 110 11.42 18.18 -9.81
CA LYS A 110 11.39 19.35 -8.94
C LYS A 110 10.01 20.01 -9.02
N TYR A 111 9.48 20.37 -7.87
CA TYR A 111 8.36 21.31 -7.75
C TYR A 111 8.90 22.67 -7.33
N THR A 112 8.45 23.74 -8.01
CA THR A 112 8.70 25.13 -7.61
C THR A 112 7.46 25.69 -6.95
N ILE A 113 7.63 26.28 -5.77
CA ILE A 113 6.57 26.83 -4.93
C ILE A 113 6.81 28.33 -4.84
N ALA A 114 5.80 29.14 -5.11
CA ALA A 114 5.94 30.59 -5.00
C ALA A 114 6.26 30.99 -3.55
N PRO A 115 7.20 31.90 -3.30
CA PRO A 115 7.49 32.36 -1.96
C PRO A 115 6.21 32.94 -1.30
N GLY A 116 5.90 32.46 -0.08
CA GLY A 116 4.71 32.90 0.66
C GLY A 116 3.41 32.21 0.22
N ASP A 117 3.43 31.32 -0.77
CA ASP A 117 2.27 30.48 -1.10
C ASP A 117 2.05 29.42 -0.01
N THR A 118 0.94 29.54 0.69
CA THR A 118 0.52 28.60 1.73
C THR A 118 -0.61 27.66 1.27
N SER A 119 -0.95 27.71 -0.02
CA SER A 119 -1.98 26.86 -0.61
C SER A 119 -1.52 25.39 -0.62
N TYR A 120 -2.48 24.47 -0.54
CA TYR A 120 -2.20 23.07 -0.73
C TYR A 120 -1.99 22.76 -2.21
N PHE A 121 -0.98 21.96 -2.52
CA PHE A 121 -0.71 21.42 -3.84
C PHE A 121 -0.41 19.93 -3.80
N ASP A 122 -0.52 19.26 -4.95
CA ASP A 122 -0.32 17.83 -5.06
C ASP A 122 1.09 17.53 -5.56
N ILE A 123 1.83 16.71 -4.82
CA ILE A 123 3.05 16.04 -5.30
C ILE A 123 2.62 14.67 -5.81
N LEU A 124 2.58 14.51 -7.13
CA LEU A 124 2.20 13.27 -7.81
C LEU A 124 3.41 12.69 -8.52
N VAL A 125 3.61 11.38 -8.38
CA VAL A 125 4.67 10.63 -9.06
C VAL A 125 4.03 9.47 -9.82
N SER A 126 4.23 9.43 -11.13
CA SER A 126 3.72 8.37 -12.00
C SER A 126 4.67 7.17 -12.01
N ALA A 127 4.14 5.99 -12.35
CA ALA A 127 4.96 4.80 -12.54
C ALA A 127 6.01 5.01 -13.65
N GLN A 128 5.69 5.78 -14.71
CA GLN A 128 6.65 6.12 -15.77
C GLN A 128 7.85 6.93 -15.23
N GLU A 129 7.60 7.92 -14.37
CA GLU A 129 8.67 8.72 -13.76
C GLU A 129 9.55 7.86 -12.85
N ILE A 130 8.94 6.94 -12.08
CA ILE A 130 9.66 5.95 -11.26
C ILE A 130 10.52 5.06 -12.15
N ALA A 131 9.95 4.53 -13.24
CA ALA A 131 10.66 3.66 -14.17
C ALA A 131 11.90 4.35 -14.76
N THR A 132 11.73 5.58 -15.23
CA THR A 132 12.81 6.38 -15.80
C THR A 132 13.91 6.65 -14.78
N ALA A 133 13.56 7.08 -13.56
CA ALA A 133 14.52 7.41 -12.51
C ALA A 133 15.34 6.19 -12.05
N LEU A 134 14.70 5.01 -12.00
CA LEU A 134 15.35 3.77 -11.55
C LEU A 134 15.96 2.94 -12.69
N GLY A 135 15.76 3.32 -13.95
CA GLY A 135 16.21 2.54 -15.12
C GLY A 135 15.53 1.17 -15.24
N ILE A 136 14.25 1.07 -14.87
CA ILE A 136 13.46 -0.17 -14.92
C ILE A 136 12.36 -0.09 -15.98
N GLN A 137 11.79 -1.23 -16.35
CA GLN A 137 10.75 -1.30 -17.38
C GLN A 137 9.34 -1.15 -16.79
N MET A 138 8.41 -0.64 -17.60
CA MET A 138 6.99 -0.48 -17.27
C MET A 138 6.22 -1.82 -17.46
N ASN A 139 6.56 -2.81 -16.65
CA ASN A 139 5.90 -4.11 -16.64
C ASN A 139 5.89 -4.72 -15.23
N ALA A 140 5.04 -5.73 -15.03
CA ALA A 140 4.85 -6.40 -13.75
C ALA A 140 5.86 -7.54 -13.48
N ASN A 141 6.97 -7.59 -14.21
CA ASN A 141 7.98 -8.63 -14.03
C ASN A 141 8.87 -8.38 -12.79
N PRO A 142 9.49 -9.43 -12.22
CA PRO A 142 10.51 -9.29 -11.18
C PRO A 142 11.60 -8.30 -11.58
N GLY A 143 12.01 -7.45 -10.63
CA GLY A 143 12.98 -6.39 -10.91
C GLY A 143 12.36 -5.09 -11.45
N ASN A 144 11.11 -5.10 -11.90
CA ASN A 144 10.36 -3.92 -12.37
C ASN A 144 9.20 -3.60 -11.39
N PHE A 145 7.96 -3.55 -11.86
CA PHE A 145 6.77 -3.31 -11.04
C PHE A 145 6.07 -4.63 -10.66
N ALA A 146 6.83 -5.61 -10.18
CA ALA A 146 6.23 -6.85 -9.69
C ALA A 146 5.24 -6.56 -8.55
N PRO A 147 4.07 -7.21 -8.50
CA PRO A 147 3.15 -7.11 -7.39
C PRO A 147 3.84 -7.35 -6.05
N GLY A 148 3.50 -6.55 -5.04
CA GLY A 148 4.17 -6.54 -3.75
C GLY A 148 5.46 -5.68 -3.68
N SER A 149 5.99 -5.20 -4.80
CA SER A 149 7.09 -4.23 -4.78
C SER A 149 6.65 -2.92 -4.15
N VAL A 150 7.57 -2.29 -3.42
CA VAL A 150 7.34 -0.99 -2.77
C VAL A 150 8.32 0.03 -3.33
N PHE A 151 7.81 1.21 -3.66
CA PHE A 151 8.61 2.37 -4.03
C PHE A 151 8.42 3.45 -2.99
N THR A 152 9.53 3.97 -2.45
CA THR A 152 9.50 5.07 -1.49
C THR A 152 10.01 6.32 -2.18
N CYS A 153 9.18 7.35 -2.18
CA CYS A 153 9.55 8.68 -2.62
C CYS A 153 10.03 9.49 -1.41
N TYR A 154 11.16 10.17 -1.55
CA TYR A 154 11.71 11.09 -0.57
C TYR A 154 11.64 12.52 -1.09
N VAL A 155 11.41 13.43 -0.15
CA VAL A 155 11.28 14.85 -0.44
C VAL A 155 12.46 15.61 0.20
N GLU A 156 13.22 16.34 -0.60
CA GLU A 156 14.14 17.37 -0.14
C GLU A 156 13.44 18.71 -0.32
N ALA A 157 13.08 19.34 0.80
CA ALA A 157 12.48 20.67 0.82
C ALA A 157 13.59 21.73 0.94
N ILE A 158 13.56 22.75 0.07
CA ILE A 158 14.54 23.83 0.06
C ILE A 158 13.80 25.13 0.32
N THR A 159 14.25 25.86 1.33
CA THR A 159 13.69 27.15 1.72
C THR A 159 14.18 28.29 0.84
N GLN A 160 13.54 29.45 0.97
CA GLN A 160 13.95 30.68 0.30
C GLN A 160 15.37 31.11 0.71
N ALA A 161 15.78 30.85 1.96
CA ALA A 161 17.14 31.09 2.43
C ALA A 161 18.16 30.00 1.98
N GLY A 162 17.74 29.03 1.17
CA GLY A 162 18.59 27.97 0.65
C GLY A 162 18.87 26.82 1.61
N LYS A 163 18.23 26.77 2.77
CA LYS A 163 18.33 25.63 3.70
C LYS A 163 17.64 24.41 3.12
N LYS A 164 18.25 23.24 3.32
CA LYS A 164 17.75 21.95 2.84
C LYS A 164 17.27 21.08 3.99
N TYR A 165 16.05 20.58 3.88
CA TYR A 165 15.44 19.67 4.83
C TYR A 165 15.05 18.36 4.16
N THR A 166 15.44 17.27 4.77
CA THR A 166 15.13 15.89 4.35
C THR A 166 14.74 15.07 5.56
N LEU A 167 14.28 13.85 5.35
CA LEU A 167 14.01 12.91 6.45
C LEU A 167 15.23 12.71 7.36
N ASN A 168 16.45 12.81 6.85
CA ASN A 168 17.68 12.49 7.58
C ASN A 168 18.23 13.65 8.42
N ASN A 169 17.89 14.89 8.10
CA ASN A 169 18.38 16.08 8.80
C ASN A 169 17.28 16.92 9.44
N SER A 170 16.06 16.42 9.46
CA SER A 170 14.95 17.02 10.18
C SER A 170 14.79 16.31 11.53
N ASN A 171 14.63 17.08 12.61
CA ASN A 171 14.33 16.52 13.93
C ASN A 171 12.91 15.92 14.02
N PHE A 172 12.22 15.81 12.90
CA PHE A 172 10.88 15.23 12.78
C PHE A 172 10.89 13.71 12.50
N SER A 173 12.07 13.06 12.57
CA SER A 173 12.17 11.60 12.51
C SER A 173 11.79 11.00 13.86
N GLY A 174 10.67 10.30 13.95
CA GLY A 174 10.21 9.63 15.16
C GLY A 174 8.72 9.88 15.44
N SER A 175 8.28 9.62 16.65
CA SER A 175 6.86 9.79 17.06
C SER A 175 6.33 11.23 16.89
N GLY A 176 7.22 12.22 16.84
CA GLY A 176 6.87 13.61 16.55
C GLY A 176 6.52 13.89 15.09
N ALA A 177 7.02 13.09 14.14
CA ALA A 177 6.74 13.30 12.71
C ALA A 177 5.24 13.20 12.40
N ASN A 178 4.54 12.29 13.05
CA ASN A 178 3.08 12.14 12.89
C ASN A 178 2.29 13.31 13.49
N PHE A 179 2.84 13.97 14.51
CA PHE A 179 2.17 15.06 15.20
C PHE A 179 2.10 16.35 14.35
N TYR A 180 3.14 16.58 13.54
CA TYR A 180 3.22 17.78 12.69
C TYR A 180 2.75 17.56 11.26
N TYR A 181 2.40 16.33 10.89
CA TYR A 181 2.03 15.96 9.51
C TYR A 181 3.09 16.39 8.48
N SER A 182 4.36 16.35 8.88
CA SER A 182 5.47 16.69 8.00
C SER A 182 5.67 15.58 6.96
N VAL A 183 5.77 15.97 5.69
CA VAL A 183 5.91 15.02 4.58
C VAL A 183 7.33 15.08 4.03
N PHE A 184 8.20 14.20 4.52
CA PHE A 184 9.54 13.99 3.98
C PHE A 184 9.66 12.69 3.18
N SER A 185 8.66 11.83 3.26
CA SER A 185 8.56 10.64 2.43
C SER A 185 7.11 10.20 2.27
N PHE A 186 6.84 9.51 1.17
CA PHE A 186 5.62 8.77 0.92
C PHE A 186 5.95 7.54 0.09
N ARG A 187 5.12 6.54 0.17
CA ARG A 187 5.37 5.26 -0.52
C ARG A 187 4.15 4.78 -1.28
N GLY A 188 4.41 4.01 -2.33
CA GLY A 188 3.40 3.26 -3.03
C GLY A 188 3.80 1.80 -3.18
N SER A 189 2.82 0.92 -3.02
CA SER A 189 2.95 -0.50 -3.24
C SER A 189 2.38 -0.88 -4.59
N VAL A 190 3.06 -1.76 -5.30
CA VAL A 190 2.51 -2.33 -6.53
C VAL A 190 1.46 -3.37 -6.15
N VAL A 191 0.25 -3.17 -6.63
CA VAL A 191 -0.87 -4.08 -6.43
C VAL A 191 -1.29 -4.70 -7.76
N CYS A 192 -1.91 -5.86 -7.67
CA CYS A 192 -2.51 -6.54 -8.80
C CYS A 192 -3.92 -6.97 -8.40
N PRO A 193 -4.93 -6.09 -8.58
CA PRO A 193 -6.29 -6.42 -8.26
C PRO A 193 -6.74 -7.70 -8.96
N TYR A 194 -7.42 -8.58 -8.23
CA TYR A 194 -7.88 -9.84 -8.77
C TYR A 194 -8.95 -9.61 -9.85
N ASN A 195 -8.70 -10.17 -11.03
CA ASN A 195 -9.64 -10.19 -12.14
C ASN A 195 -9.90 -11.63 -12.58
N PRO A 196 -11.06 -12.22 -12.26
CA PRO A 196 -11.38 -13.61 -12.60
C PRO A 196 -11.43 -13.85 -14.13
N ALA A 197 -11.79 -12.84 -14.93
CA ALA A 197 -11.97 -13.00 -16.37
C ALA A 197 -10.68 -13.37 -17.12
N VAL A 198 -9.52 -13.07 -16.57
CA VAL A 198 -8.22 -13.35 -17.21
C VAL A 198 -7.54 -14.60 -16.68
N MET A 199 -8.16 -15.33 -15.73
CA MET A 199 -7.51 -16.46 -15.07
C MET A 199 -7.61 -17.78 -15.84
N ALA A 200 -8.58 -17.96 -16.73
CA ALA A 200 -8.73 -19.19 -17.50
C ALA A 200 -7.55 -19.46 -18.43
N GLY A 201 -7.22 -20.73 -18.67
CA GLY A 201 -6.15 -21.16 -19.58
C GLY A 201 -5.21 -22.18 -18.96
N ASN A 202 -4.18 -22.58 -19.71
CA ASN A 202 -3.16 -23.53 -19.25
C ASN A 202 -2.16 -22.84 -18.33
N TYR A 203 -1.60 -23.59 -17.40
CA TYR A 203 -0.60 -23.10 -16.45
C TYR A 203 0.65 -23.98 -16.49
N VAL A 204 1.81 -23.35 -16.42
CA VAL A 204 3.10 -24.01 -16.26
C VAL A 204 3.45 -24.04 -14.77
N VAL A 205 3.92 -25.17 -14.30
CA VAL A 205 4.48 -25.34 -12.96
C VAL A 205 5.83 -24.63 -12.89
N VAL A 206 5.93 -23.60 -12.04
CA VAL A 206 7.17 -22.85 -11.78
C VAL A 206 7.87 -23.41 -10.53
N ALA A 207 7.09 -23.83 -9.55
CA ALA A 207 7.57 -24.54 -8.38
C ALA A 207 6.46 -25.45 -7.84
N ASP A 208 6.81 -26.68 -7.48
CA ASP A 208 5.98 -27.59 -6.69
C ASP A 208 6.87 -28.35 -5.72
N GLN A 209 6.87 -27.92 -4.46
CA GLN A 209 7.67 -28.57 -3.40
C GLN A 209 7.02 -29.86 -2.87
N TRP A 210 5.74 -30.11 -3.19
CA TRP A 210 5.07 -31.38 -2.91
C TRP A 210 5.47 -32.49 -3.88
N GLU A 211 6.11 -32.11 -5.01
CA GLU A 211 6.69 -33.01 -6.01
C GLU A 211 5.67 -33.88 -6.78
N ASP A 212 4.40 -33.46 -6.82
CA ASP A 212 3.41 -34.08 -7.72
C ASP A 212 3.65 -33.71 -9.18
N TRP A 213 4.22 -32.52 -9.41
CA TRP A 213 4.52 -31.99 -10.74
C TRP A 213 5.99 -31.59 -10.86
N SER A 214 6.55 -31.82 -12.03
CA SER A 214 7.89 -31.30 -12.35
C SER A 214 7.84 -29.83 -12.79
N ILE A 215 8.92 -29.10 -12.52
CA ILE A 215 9.06 -27.73 -13.03
C ILE A 215 9.02 -27.73 -14.55
N GLY A 216 8.17 -26.92 -15.14
CA GLY A 216 7.94 -26.86 -16.60
C GLY A 216 6.76 -27.69 -17.10
N ASP A 217 6.20 -28.58 -16.27
CA ASP A 217 4.98 -29.28 -16.63
C ASP A 217 3.82 -28.34 -16.89
N VAL A 218 2.95 -28.69 -17.80
CA VAL A 218 1.76 -27.92 -18.16
C VAL A 218 0.53 -28.59 -17.56
N ILE A 219 -0.19 -27.86 -16.73
CA ILE A 219 -1.50 -28.26 -16.22
C ILE A 219 -2.57 -27.64 -17.14
N PRO A 220 -3.32 -28.46 -17.87
CA PRO A 220 -4.32 -27.93 -18.80
C PRO A 220 -5.56 -27.43 -18.00
N ASN A 221 -5.91 -26.16 -18.19
CA ASN A 221 -7.12 -25.53 -17.63
C ASN A 221 -7.38 -25.85 -16.13
N PRO A 222 -6.42 -25.65 -15.21
CA PRO A 222 -6.61 -26.00 -13.82
C PRO A 222 -7.67 -25.13 -13.11
N ILE A 223 -8.07 -24.01 -13.68
CA ILE A 223 -9.10 -23.13 -13.11
C ILE A 223 -10.47 -23.67 -13.52
N SER A 224 -11.13 -24.40 -12.62
CA SER A 224 -12.43 -25.03 -12.88
C SER A 224 -13.63 -24.11 -12.64
N ALA A 225 -13.47 -23.08 -11.78
CA ALA A 225 -14.48 -22.07 -11.50
C ALA A 225 -13.84 -20.79 -10.99
N THR A 226 -14.50 -19.64 -11.24
CA THR A 226 -14.12 -18.34 -10.71
C THR A 226 -15.33 -17.57 -10.22
N THR A 227 -15.13 -16.74 -9.19
CA THR A 227 -16.08 -15.72 -8.74
C THR A 227 -15.38 -14.37 -8.64
N ALA A 228 -16.09 -13.34 -8.22
CA ALA A 228 -15.49 -12.01 -8.01
C ALA A 228 -14.36 -12.01 -6.97
N SER A 229 -14.29 -13.00 -6.06
CA SER A 229 -13.31 -13.06 -4.97
C SER A 229 -12.77 -14.46 -4.70
N SER A 230 -12.90 -15.39 -5.64
CA SER A 230 -12.32 -16.74 -5.49
C SER A 230 -12.09 -17.41 -6.84
N LEU A 231 -11.23 -18.42 -6.83
CA LEU A 231 -11.09 -19.39 -7.90
C LEU A 231 -11.02 -20.80 -7.33
N SER A 232 -11.26 -21.80 -8.16
CA SER A 232 -11.13 -23.23 -7.81
C SER A 232 -10.10 -23.89 -8.72
N LEU A 233 -9.11 -24.55 -8.11
CA LEU A 233 -8.09 -25.31 -8.79
C LEU A 233 -8.51 -26.80 -8.84
N LEU A 234 -8.60 -27.38 -10.02
CA LEU A 234 -8.90 -28.80 -10.22
C LEU A 234 -7.76 -29.45 -11.02
N GLY A 235 -7.38 -30.68 -10.62
CA GLY A 235 -6.31 -31.43 -11.29
C GLY A 235 -4.90 -30.90 -11.00
N VAL A 236 -4.76 -29.97 -10.05
CA VAL A 236 -3.46 -29.56 -9.52
C VAL A 236 -2.98 -30.58 -8.48
N TYR A 237 -3.84 -30.91 -7.52
CA TYR A 237 -3.62 -31.99 -6.55
C TYR A 237 -4.88 -32.86 -6.40
N PRO A 238 -4.73 -34.19 -6.34
CA PRO A 238 -3.54 -34.90 -6.76
C PRO A 238 -3.31 -34.75 -8.27
N ASN A 239 -2.07 -34.80 -8.70
CA ASN A 239 -1.74 -34.86 -10.13
C ASN A 239 -2.38 -36.13 -10.74
N PRO A 240 -3.22 -36.02 -11.77
CA PRO A 240 -3.87 -37.18 -12.39
C PRO A 240 -2.91 -38.23 -12.92
N GLY A 241 -1.68 -37.87 -13.25
CA GLY A 241 -0.62 -38.77 -13.71
C GLY A 241 0.16 -39.43 -12.55
N TYR A 242 -0.04 -39.02 -11.30
CA TYR A 242 0.69 -39.60 -10.18
C TYR A 242 0.16 -41.00 -9.80
N PRO A 243 1.02 -41.99 -9.54
CA PRO A 243 0.57 -43.32 -9.18
C PRO A 243 -0.33 -43.34 -7.93
N GLY A 244 -1.52 -43.89 -8.06
CA GLY A 244 -2.50 -43.97 -6.97
C GLY A 244 -3.32 -42.70 -6.73
N ALA A 245 -3.09 -41.63 -7.49
CA ALA A 245 -3.93 -40.44 -7.46
C ALA A 245 -5.38 -40.77 -7.87
N ASN A 246 -6.35 -40.38 -7.02
CA ASN A 246 -7.76 -40.61 -7.33
C ASN A 246 -8.67 -39.61 -6.60
N SER A 247 -9.94 -39.57 -7.01
CA SER A 247 -11.00 -38.73 -6.39
C SER A 247 -10.61 -37.26 -6.25
N PRO A 248 -10.10 -36.60 -7.33
CA PRO A 248 -9.72 -35.19 -7.25
C PRO A 248 -10.93 -34.32 -6.88
N GLN A 249 -10.70 -33.35 -6.00
CA GLN A 249 -11.69 -32.35 -5.60
C GLN A 249 -11.14 -30.95 -5.91
N PRO A 250 -11.96 -29.99 -6.30
CA PRO A 250 -11.51 -28.63 -6.51
C PRO A 250 -10.96 -28.00 -5.21
N ILE A 251 -9.77 -27.41 -5.29
CA ILE A 251 -9.22 -26.58 -4.20
C ILE A 251 -9.74 -25.17 -4.40
N ARG A 252 -10.61 -24.72 -3.50
CA ARG A 252 -11.09 -23.36 -3.49
C ARG A 252 -10.04 -22.43 -2.88
N VAL A 253 -9.74 -21.37 -3.59
CA VAL A 253 -8.83 -20.30 -3.20
C VAL A 253 -9.63 -19.00 -3.10
N ASP A 254 -9.81 -18.47 -1.90
CA ASP A 254 -10.42 -17.16 -1.68
C ASP A 254 -9.35 -16.07 -1.89
N VAL A 255 -9.72 -14.98 -2.56
CA VAL A 255 -8.78 -13.93 -2.97
C VAL A 255 -9.27 -12.56 -2.50
N THR A 256 -8.43 -11.81 -1.82
CA THR A 256 -8.66 -10.40 -1.52
C THR A 256 -8.54 -9.58 -2.79
N VAL A 257 -9.64 -9.08 -3.32
CA VAL A 257 -9.74 -8.47 -4.65
C VAL A 257 -8.71 -7.35 -4.86
N ALA A 258 -8.55 -6.45 -3.88
CA ALA A 258 -7.68 -5.29 -4.01
C ALA A 258 -6.18 -5.61 -4.04
N SER A 259 -5.76 -6.74 -3.46
CA SER A 259 -4.33 -7.06 -3.26
C SER A 259 -3.88 -8.37 -3.90
N GLY A 260 -4.81 -9.22 -4.29
CA GLY A 260 -4.50 -10.58 -4.77
C GLY A 260 -4.05 -11.55 -3.65
N VAL A 261 -4.10 -11.16 -2.38
CA VAL A 261 -3.77 -12.06 -1.26
C VAL A 261 -4.74 -13.23 -1.27
N ALA A 262 -4.19 -14.45 -1.21
CA ALA A 262 -4.93 -15.69 -1.35
C ALA A 262 -5.01 -16.46 -0.02
N THR A 263 -6.13 -17.15 0.19
CA THR A 263 -6.35 -18.03 1.34
C THR A 263 -7.05 -19.30 0.89
N VAL A 264 -6.52 -20.43 1.32
CA VAL A 264 -7.18 -21.74 1.20
C VAL A 264 -7.58 -22.17 2.60
N THR A 265 -8.87 -22.24 2.87
CA THR A 265 -9.38 -22.83 4.11
C THR A 265 -9.20 -24.35 4.06
N ASP A 266 -9.14 -24.98 5.23
CA ASP A 266 -8.92 -26.43 5.33
C ASP A 266 -9.97 -27.19 4.50
N GLN A 267 -9.50 -27.93 3.50
CA GLN A 267 -10.34 -28.69 2.57
C GLN A 267 -9.61 -29.89 1.98
N GLN A 268 -10.35 -30.99 1.80
CA GLN A 268 -9.86 -32.17 1.13
C GLN A 268 -9.72 -31.89 -0.38
N TYR A 269 -8.63 -32.34 -1.00
CA TYR A 269 -8.40 -32.20 -2.43
C TYR A 269 -8.36 -33.53 -3.22
N GLY A 270 -8.26 -34.67 -2.56
CA GLY A 270 -8.25 -35.97 -3.22
C GLY A 270 -7.63 -37.06 -2.37
N ARG A 271 -7.14 -38.09 -3.04
CA ARG A 271 -6.52 -39.27 -2.41
C ARG A 271 -5.28 -39.71 -3.16
N TYR A 272 -4.34 -40.31 -2.40
CA TYR A 272 -3.29 -41.18 -2.95
C TYR A 272 -3.51 -42.59 -2.36
N GLY A 273 -3.86 -43.53 -3.19
CA GLY A 273 -4.35 -44.82 -2.76
C GLY A 273 -5.64 -44.71 -1.94
N SER A 274 -5.64 -45.26 -0.74
CA SER A 274 -6.78 -45.18 0.19
C SER A 274 -6.76 -43.93 1.07
N THR A 275 -5.63 -43.21 1.17
CA THR A 275 -5.47 -42.08 2.10
C THR A 275 -6.02 -40.79 1.48
N ALA A 276 -6.92 -40.13 2.21
CA ALA A 276 -7.39 -38.81 1.87
C ALA A 276 -6.38 -37.72 2.28
N TYR A 277 -6.30 -36.65 1.50
CA TYR A 277 -5.40 -35.51 1.74
C TYR A 277 -6.17 -34.20 1.71
N ALA A 278 -5.79 -33.29 2.57
CA ALA A 278 -6.32 -31.94 2.66
C ALA A 278 -5.22 -30.90 2.63
N VAL A 279 -5.59 -29.69 2.28
CA VAL A 279 -4.69 -28.52 2.25
C VAL A 279 -5.32 -27.32 2.96
N THR A 280 -4.44 -26.49 3.52
CA THR A 280 -4.77 -25.14 3.97
C THR A 280 -3.56 -24.24 3.75
N THR A 281 -3.76 -22.94 3.48
CA THR A 281 -2.64 -21.99 3.37
C THR A 281 -1.99 -21.73 4.71
N GLN A 282 -0.69 -21.48 4.69
CA GLN A 282 0.12 -21.15 5.87
C GLN A 282 0.86 -19.83 5.63
N GLY A 283 1.01 -19.05 6.71
CA GLY A 283 1.86 -17.85 6.72
C GLY A 283 1.51 -16.80 5.66
N ALA A 284 2.49 -15.97 5.35
CA ALA A 284 2.45 -14.96 4.29
C ALA A 284 2.99 -15.52 2.96
N GLY A 285 2.75 -14.80 1.86
CA GLY A 285 3.29 -15.18 0.55
C GLY A 285 2.31 -15.95 -0.34
N ASN A 286 1.03 -15.98 0.03
CA ASN A 286 -0.03 -16.58 -0.76
C ASN A 286 -0.70 -15.52 -1.63
N PHE A 287 -0.63 -15.68 -2.96
CA PHE A 287 -1.13 -14.67 -3.90
C PHE A 287 -1.70 -15.27 -5.18
N VAL A 288 -2.72 -14.62 -5.71
CA VAL A 288 -3.24 -14.80 -7.07
C VAL A 288 -3.10 -13.47 -7.80
N TYR A 289 -2.08 -13.37 -8.65
CA TYR A 289 -1.81 -12.16 -9.44
C TYR A 289 -2.36 -12.30 -10.85
N SER A 290 -3.58 -11.83 -11.06
CA SER A 290 -4.25 -11.91 -12.36
C SER A 290 -3.55 -11.13 -13.47
N CYS A 291 -2.86 -10.01 -13.14
CA CYS A 291 -2.08 -9.21 -14.10
C CYS A 291 -0.86 -9.93 -14.67
N THR A 292 -0.34 -10.94 -13.99
CA THR A 292 0.78 -11.77 -14.45
C THR A 292 0.38 -13.22 -14.70
N GLY A 293 -0.87 -13.57 -14.38
CA GLY A 293 -1.35 -14.96 -14.45
C GLY A 293 -0.62 -15.88 -13.46
N THR A 294 -0.11 -15.34 -12.33
CA THR A 294 0.69 -16.13 -11.38
C THR A 294 -0.16 -16.49 -10.15
N ILE A 295 -0.09 -17.73 -9.74
CA ILE A 295 -0.67 -18.24 -8.48
C ILE A 295 0.48 -18.78 -7.65
N THR A 296 0.67 -18.26 -6.43
CA THR A 296 1.66 -18.76 -5.47
C THR A 296 0.94 -19.08 -4.16
N LEU A 297 1.06 -20.31 -3.70
CA LEU A 297 0.43 -20.80 -2.47
C LEU A 297 1.46 -21.57 -1.64
N LEU A 298 1.58 -21.26 -0.37
CA LEU A 298 2.27 -22.07 0.63
C LEU A 298 1.22 -22.94 1.33
N LEU A 299 1.15 -24.21 0.96
CA LEU A 299 0.12 -25.14 1.37
C LEU A 299 0.65 -26.12 2.41
N ARG A 300 -0.04 -26.22 3.54
CA ARG A 300 0.14 -27.32 4.49
C ARG A 300 -0.65 -28.52 4.00
N HIS A 301 0.03 -29.63 3.71
CA HIS A 301 -0.61 -30.90 3.37
C HIS A 301 -0.78 -31.75 4.64
N HIS A 302 -1.96 -32.37 4.80
CA HIS A 302 -2.29 -33.16 5.98
C HIS A 302 -3.43 -34.18 5.69
N VAL A 303 -3.65 -35.07 6.62
CA VAL A 303 -4.78 -36.02 6.57
C VAL A 303 -6.01 -35.38 7.21
N PRO A 304 -7.19 -35.33 6.54
CA PRO A 304 -8.42 -34.76 7.10
C PRO A 304 -8.80 -35.41 8.43
N GLY A 305 -9.28 -34.59 9.39
CA GLY A 305 -9.73 -35.08 10.70
C GLY A 305 -8.64 -35.51 11.67
N THR A 306 -7.37 -35.44 11.26
CA THR A 306 -6.20 -35.77 12.10
C THR A 306 -5.23 -34.59 12.09
N PRO A 307 -5.47 -33.54 12.91
CA PRO A 307 -4.70 -32.29 12.85
C PRO A 307 -3.20 -32.47 13.12
N ASN A 308 -2.81 -33.57 13.76
CA ASN A 308 -1.39 -33.87 14.04
C ASN A 308 -0.67 -34.63 12.94
N LEU A 309 -1.38 -35.12 11.90
CA LEU A 309 -0.78 -35.81 10.78
C LEU A 309 -0.56 -34.84 9.63
N SER A 310 0.39 -33.94 9.80
CA SER A 310 0.84 -32.98 8.79
C SER A 310 2.13 -33.47 8.15
N TYR A 311 2.17 -33.37 6.83
CA TYR A 311 3.37 -33.69 6.05
C TYR A 311 4.31 -32.47 5.91
N GLY A 312 3.85 -31.29 6.27
CA GLY A 312 4.63 -30.04 6.17
C GLY A 312 3.96 -28.99 5.31
N ASN A 313 4.71 -27.92 5.06
CA ASN A 313 4.31 -26.78 4.24
C ASN A 313 5.11 -26.80 2.94
N TYR A 314 4.44 -26.72 1.81
CA TYR A 314 5.02 -26.86 0.48
C TYR A 314 4.54 -25.72 -0.41
N GLN A 315 5.48 -25.10 -1.10
CA GLN A 315 5.16 -24.03 -2.04
C GLN A 315 4.74 -24.60 -3.38
N LEU A 316 3.60 -24.12 -3.86
CA LEU A 316 3.15 -24.27 -5.24
C LEU A 316 3.24 -22.92 -5.94
N THR A 317 3.83 -22.86 -7.13
CA THR A 317 3.79 -21.67 -8.00
C THR A 317 3.42 -22.08 -9.41
N LEU A 318 2.33 -21.55 -9.89
CA LEU A 318 1.82 -21.74 -11.24
C LEU A 318 1.87 -20.42 -12.00
N ARG A 319 2.19 -20.46 -13.30
CA ARG A 319 2.16 -19.30 -14.19
C ARG A 319 1.38 -19.62 -15.44
N LYS A 320 0.42 -18.77 -15.77
CA LYS A 320 -0.37 -18.88 -17.01
C LYS A 320 0.54 -18.80 -18.24
N GLN A 321 0.27 -19.65 -19.25
CA GLN A 321 0.92 -19.61 -20.56
C GLN A 321 0.41 -18.45 -21.42
#